data_1407272e1e47481c35ca824dbf5ce5cc
#
_entry.id   1407272e1e47481c35ca824dbf5ce5cc
#
_cell.length_a   1.000
_cell.length_b   1.000
_cell.length_c   1.000
_cell.angle_alpha   90.00
_cell.angle_beta   90.00
_cell.angle_gamma   90.00
#
_symmetry.space_group_name_H-M   'P 1'
#
loop_
_entity.id
_entity.type
_entity.pdbx_description
1 polymer ?
#
loop_
_entity_poly.entity_id
_entity_poly.type
_entity_poly.pdbx_seq_one_letter_code
_entity_poly.pdbx_strand_id
1 'polypeptide(L)'
;ENRLMGMAQVDGNVRVALSRVLKVLFSFIAVMLSLSAVGIDLTVLSVFGGALGVGLGFGLQKIASNYVSGFIILLDDSLHIGDVITVDGHYGVVNELRFRYLVLKKLDGTQVAIPHETIISGTVINHSHAHGKSRVLLPIQVSYDSDIKQVMHVLEDCARRQSRVLQDMPIEALLNGFADNGISLSLIFWVTDPEDGTMSVQSAVYLDIWHEFKRLDIEIPYPRRDVHVTQATTKAS
;
A
#
# COMPACT_ATOMS: atom_id res chain seq x y z
N GLU A 1 -4.47 23.09 -31.53
CA GLU A 1 -3.02 23.39 -31.71
C GLU A 1 -2.36 23.87 -30.41
N ASN A 2 -3.08 24.50 -29.47
CA ASN A 2 -2.48 25.09 -28.26
C ASN A 2 -2.22 24.10 -27.08
N ARG A 3 -2.54 22.82 -27.19
CA ARG A 3 -2.29 21.83 -26.11
C ARG A 3 -0.94 21.08 -26.22
N LEU A 4 -0.24 21.18 -27.34
CA LEU A 4 1.05 20.52 -27.54
C LEU A 4 2.27 21.39 -27.18
N MET A 5 2.07 22.69 -26.94
CA MET A 5 3.17 23.60 -26.56
C MET A 5 3.54 23.57 -25.06
N GLY A 6 2.76 22.93 -24.20
CA GLY A 6 3.03 22.81 -22.76
C GLY A 6 4.06 21.74 -22.36
N MET A 7 4.44 20.85 -23.26
CA MET A 7 5.32 19.70 -22.94
C MET A 7 6.83 19.92 -23.18
N ALA A 8 7.26 21.13 -23.59
CA ALA A 8 8.64 21.42 -23.93
C ALA A 8 9.32 22.49 -23.07
N GLN A 9 8.89 22.73 -21.85
CA GLN A 9 9.70 23.45 -20.86
C GLN A 9 10.67 22.49 -20.18
N VAL A 10 11.64 21.96 -20.95
CA VAL A 10 12.86 21.39 -20.38
C VAL A 10 13.60 22.58 -19.72
N ASP A 11 13.74 22.53 -18.40
CA ASP A 11 14.47 23.53 -17.62
C ASP A 11 15.79 23.88 -18.34
N GLY A 12 16.08 25.18 -18.48
CA GLY A 12 17.25 25.65 -19.19
C GLY A 12 18.56 24.97 -18.74
N ASN A 13 18.64 24.60 -17.46
CA ASN A 13 19.73 23.86 -16.84
C ASN A 13 19.88 22.43 -17.41
N VAL A 14 18.76 21.71 -17.62
CA VAL A 14 18.79 20.35 -18.21
C VAL A 14 19.24 20.41 -19.66
N ARG A 15 18.78 21.39 -20.42
CA ARG A 15 19.20 21.59 -21.83
C ARG A 15 20.71 21.86 -21.92
N VAL A 16 21.24 22.72 -21.03
CA VAL A 16 22.70 23.01 -21.00
C VAL A 16 23.48 21.78 -20.61
N ALA A 17 23.05 21.03 -19.61
CA ALA A 17 23.71 19.78 -19.18
C ALA A 17 23.73 18.75 -20.33
N LEU A 18 22.57 18.50 -20.94
CA LEU A 18 22.44 17.56 -22.06
C LEU A 18 23.31 17.96 -23.26
N SER A 19 23.33 19.24 -23.61
CA SER A 19 24.16 19.74 -24.70
C SER A 19 25.65 19.55 -24.44
N ARG A 20 26.12 19.70 -23.18
CA ARG A 20 27.52 19.43 -22.81
C ARG A 20 27.86 17.94 -22.92
N VAL A 21 27.01 17.06 -22.40
CA VAL A 21 27.21 15.61 -22.50
C VAL A 21 27.26 15.19 -23.96
N LEU A 22 26.33 15.63 -24.80
CA LEU A 22 26.32 15.33 -26.22
C LEU A 22 27.57 15.86 -26.94
N LYS A 23 28.03 17.09 -26.65
CA LYS A 23 29.26 17.65 -27.22
C LYS A 23 30.45 16.79 -26.88
N VAL A 24 30.62 16.39 -25.63
CA VAL A 24 31.74 15.50 -25.19
C VAL A 24 31.66 14.16 -25.92
N LEU A 25 30.49 13.54 -25.99
CA LEU A 25 30.30 12.27 -26.68
C LEU A 25 30.61 12.36 -28.16
N PHE A 26 30.08 13.35 -28.88
CA PHE A 26 30.35 13.53 -30.31
C PHE A 26 31.81 13.90 -30.59
N SER A 27 32.44 14.71 -29.73
CA SER A 27 33.86 15.02 -29.82
C SER A 27 34.71 13.75 -29.66
N PHE A 28 34.38 12.89 -28.71
CA PHE A 28 35.08 11.62 -28.52
C PHE A 28 34.93 10.70 -29.72
N ILE A 29 33.73 10.54 -30.28
CA ILE A 29 33.46 9.76 -31.47
C ILE A 29 34.24 10.32 -32.69
N ALA A 30 34.26 11.63 -32.89
CA ALA A 30 34.98 12.28 -33.99
C ALA A 30 36.50 12.03 -33.89
N VAL A 31 37.08 12.12 -32.70
CA VAL A 31 38.50 11.78 -32.47
C VAL A 31 38.77 10.32 -32.77
N MET A 32 37.91 9.40 -32.36
CA MET A 32 38.05 7.98 -32.63
C MET A 32 38.03 7.69 -34.15
N LEU A 33 37.09 8.29 -34.86
CA LEU A 33 36.98 8.14 -36.33
C LEU A 33 38.20 8.73 -37.05
N SER A 34 38.71 9.86 -36.57
CA SER A 34 39.90 10.50 -37.15
C SER A 34 41.15 9.63 -36.95
N LEU A 35 41.36 9.05 -35.77
CA LEU A 35 42.48 8.14 -35.47
C LEU A 35 42.40 6.88 -36.30
N SER A 36 41.22 6.31 -36.46
CA SER A 36 40.97 5.13 -37.31
C SER A 36 41.27 5.42 -38.80
N ALA A 37 40.89 6.60 -39.28
CA ALA A 37 41.15 7.01 -40.68
C ALA A 37 42.67 7.15 -41.01
N VAL A 38 43.49 7.46 -40.03
CA VAL A 38 44.95 7.55 -40.13
C VAL A 38 45.64 6.17 -39.98
N GLY A 39 44.85 5.10 -39.69
CA GLY A 39 45.36 3.73 -39.56
C GLY A 39 45.89 3.39 -38.16
N ILE A 40 45.57 4.20 -37.15
CA ILE A 40 45.96 3.91 -35.76
C ILE A 40 45.08 2.75 -35.24
N ASP A 41 45.70 1.74 -34.66
CA ASP A 41 44.98 0.62 -34.05
C ASP A 41 44.27 1.07 -32.77
N LEU A 42 42.93 1.00 -32.81
CA LEU A 42 42.07 1.40 -31.69
C LEU A 42 41.70 0.24 -30.74
N THR A 43 42.31 -0.94 -30.93
CA THR A 43 41.93 -2.14 -30.14
C THR A 43 42.05 -1.90 -28.63
N VAL A 44 43.19 -1.38 -28.17
CA VAL A 44 43.42 -1.12 -26.75
C VAL A 44 42.40 -0.08 -26.20
N LEU A 45 42.15 0.98 -26.98
CA LEU A 45 41.24 2.04 -26.61
C LEU A 45 39.78 1.55 -26.58
N SER A 46 39.42 0.63 -27.47
CA SER A 46 38.11 -0.03 -27.52
C SER A 46 37.88 -0.90 -26.28
N VAL A 47 38.91 -1.66 -25.85
CA VAL A 47 38.83 -2.46 -24.61
C VAL A 47 38.62 -1.56 -23.37
N PHE A 48 39.43 -0.50 -23.27
CA PHE A 48 39.24 0.47 -22.18
C PHE A 48 37.88 1.18 -22.24
N GLY A 49 37.44 1.60 -23.40
CA GLY A 49 36.13 2.22 -23.63
C GLY A 49 34.98 1.28 -23.26
N GLY A 50 35.12 0.00 -23.64
CA GLY A 50 34.18 -1.04 -23.22
C GLY A 50 34.10 -1.23 -21.72
N ALA A 51 35.24 -1.31 -21.03
CA ALA A 51 35.28 -1.43 -19.57
C ALA A 51 34.66 -0.20 -18.88
N LEU A 52 34.98 1.02 -19.33
CA LEU A 52 34.37 2.25 -18.86
C LEU A 52 32.86 2.28 -19.13
N GLY A 53 32.42 1.83 -20.32
CA GLY A 53 31.00 1.73 -20.69
C GLY A 53 30.23 0.82 -19.76
N VAL A 54 30.79 -0.35 -19.43
CA VAL A 54 30.19 -1.27 -18.44
C VAL A 54 30.10 -0.64 -17.06
N GLY A 55 31.17 0.02 -16.59
CA GLY A 55 31.17 0.72 -15.29
C GLY A 55 30.12 1.83 -15.22
N LEU A 56 30.01 2.66 -16.26
CA LEU A 56 28.99 3.70 -16.39
C LEU A 56 27.58 3.09 -16.46
N GLY A 57 27.44 1.96 -17.20
CA GLY A 57 26.17 1.22 -17.30
C GLY A 57 25.67 0.76 -15.93
N PHE A 58 26.53 0.17 -15.10
CA PHE A 58 26.20 -0.19 -13.71
C PHE A 58 25.85 1.04 -12.87
N GLY A 59 26.59 2.15 -13.03
CA GLY A 59 26.30 3.41 -12.33
C GLY A 59 24.94 4.02 -12.68
N LEU A 60 24.47 3.84 -13.90
CA LEU A 60 23.20 4.36 -14.40
C LEU A 60 22.04 3.36 -14.31
N GLN A 61 22.32 2.10 -13.99
CA GLN A 61 21.35 0.99 -14.00
C GLN A 61 20.09 1.33 -13.19
N LYS A 62 20.26 1.85 -11.97
CA LYS A 62 19.13 2.16 -11.09
C LYS A 62 18.25 3.28 -11.64
N ILE A 63 18.84 4.25 -12.32
CA ILE A 63 18.09 5.32 -12.98
C ILE A 63 17.28 4.76 -14.14
N ALA A 64 17.91 3.98 -15.01
CA ALA A 64 17.24 3.34 -16.15
C ALA A 64 16.12 2.39 -15.68
N SER A 65 16.37 1.59 -14.63
CA SER A 65 15.38 0.70 -14.03
C SER A 65 14.13 1.47 -13.61
N ASN A 66 14.26 2.58 -12.90
CA ASN A 66 13.10 3.36 -12.46
C ASN A 66 12.27 3.94 -13.61
N TYR A 67 12.89 4.36 -14.70
CA TYR A 67 12.16 4.84 -15.89
C TYR A 67 11.42 3.71 -16.60
N VAL A 68 12.09 2.56 -16.78
CA VAL A 68 11.48 1.38 -17.40
C VAL A 68 10.32 0.88 -16.54
N SER A 69 10.53 0.78 -15.22
CA SER A 69 9.51 0.37 -14.27
C SER A 69 8.30 1.31 -14.30
N GLY A 70 8.54 2.63 -14.34
CA GLY A 70 7.44 3.61 -14.45
C GLY A 70 6.64 3.45 -15.75
N PHE A 71 7.31 3.18 -16.86
CA PHE A 71 6.65 2.93 -18.13
C PHE A 71 5.81 1.65 -18.10
N ILE A 72 6.31 0.57 -17.49
CA ILE A 72 5.58 -0.69 -17.32
C ILE A 72 4.32 -0.48 -16.48
N ILE A 73 4.41 0.22 -15.32
CA ILE A 73 3.26 0.50 -14.45
C ILE A 73 2.17 1.26 -15.20
N LEU A 74 2.55 2.23 -16.03
CA LEU A 74 1.60 3.02 -16.83
C LEU A 74 0.97 2.20 -17.97
N LEU A 75 1.69 1.22 -18.55
CA LEU A 75 1.15 0.34 -19.60
C LEU A 75 0.22 -0.73 -19.05
N ASP A 76 0.56 -1.29 -17.89
CA ASP A 76 -0.18 -2.37 -17.24
C ASP A 76 -1.48 -1.90 -16.58
N ASP A 77 -1.62 -0.59 -16.40
CA ASP A 77 -2.77 0.04 -15.71
C ASP A 77 -3.04 -0.58 -14.33
N SER A 78 -1.95 -1.07 -13.70
CA SER A 78 -2.01 -1.86 -12.46
C SER A 78 -2.25 -1.02 -11.22
N LEU A 79 -1.98 0.29 -11.27
CA LEU A 79 -2.15 1.24 -10.18
C LEU A 79 -2.73 2.55 -10.68
N HIS A 80 -3.77 3.03 -9.98
CA HIS A 80 -4.44 4.28 -10.29
C HIS A 80 -4.26 5.31 -9.17
N ILE A 81 -4.36 6.60 -9.53
CA ILE A 81 -4.46 7.67 -8.54
C ILE A 81 -5.78 7.48 -7.78
N GLY A 82 -5.71 7.51 -6.44
CA GLY A 82 -6.82 7.21 -5.56
C GLY A 82 -6.79 5.79 -4.98
N ASP A 83 -5.98 4.87 -5.53
CA ASP A 83 -5.84 3.53 -4.95
C ASP A 83 -5.22 3.59 -3.54
N VAL A 84 -5.78 2.79 -2.65
CA VAL A 84 -5.21 2.54 -1.32
C VAL A 84 -4.31 1.32 -1.41
N ILE A 85 -3.01 1.53 -1.20
CA ILE A 85 -2.02 0.48 -1.35
C ILE A 85 -1.10 0.37 -0.13
N THR A 86 -0.51 -0.82 0.04
CA THR A 86 0.64 -1.03 0.91
C THR A 86 1.83 -1.45 0.06
N VAL A 87 2.91 -0.69 0.13
CA VAL A 87 4.18 -0.95 -0.55
C VAL A 87 5.30 -0.73 0.45
N ASP A 88 6.22 -1.69 0.57
CA ASP A 88 7.38 -1.62 1.47
C ASP A 88 7.02 -1.21 2.91
N GLY A 89 5.88 -1.73 3.42
CA GLY A 89 5.35 -1.42 4.74
C GLY A 89 4.66 -0.04 4.86
N HIS A 90 4.60 0.74 3.80
CA HIS A 90 3.89 2.02 3.76
C HIS A 90 2.46 1.84 3.27
N TYR A 91 1.49 2.12 4.13
CA TYR A 91 0.06 2.15 3.80
C TYR A 91 -0.38 3.58 3.48
N GLY A 92 -1.15 3.78 2.42
CA GLY A 92 -1.70 5.09 2.06
C GLY A 92 -2.40 5.12 0.71
N VAL A 93 -2.82 6.31 0.30
CA VAL A 93 -3.50 6.58 -0.97
C VAL A 93 -2.48 7.02 -2.01
N VAL A 94 -2.56 6.49 -3.22
CA VAL A 94 -1.76 6.97 -4.36
C VAL A 94 -2.23 8.37 -4.74
N ASN A 95 -1.42 9.37 -4.40
CA ASN A 95 -1.74 10.77 -4.65
C ASN A 95 -1.27 11.25 -6.03
N GLU A 96 -0.08 10.80 -6.44
CA GLU A 96 0.52 11.18 -7.73
C GLU A 96 1.36 10.03 -8.29
N LEU A 97 1.29 9.86 -9.61
CA LEU A 97 2.20 8.99 -10.38
C LEU A 97 3.15 9.89 -11.18
N ARG A 98 4.42 9.93 -10.77
CA ARG A 98 5.51 10.66 -11.44
C ARG A 98 6.33 9.70 -12.30
N PHE A 99 7.18 10.17 -13.21
CA PHE A 99 7.98 9.34 -14.11
C PHE A 99 8.94 8.34 -13.41
N ARG A 100 9.42 8.63 -12.21
CA ARG A 100 10.40 7.81 -11.49
C ARG A 100 9.91 7.25 -10.16
N TYR A 101 8.83 7.80 -9.61
CA TYR A 101 8.28 7.43 -8.31
C TYR A 101 6.79 7.73 -8.27
N LEU A 102 6.08 7.03 -7.41
CA LEU A 102 4.74 7.42 -6.99
C LEU A 102 4.82 8.18 -5.66
N VAL A 103 3.85 9.04 -5.41
CA VAL A 103 3.66 9.71 -4.13
C VAL A 103 2.48 9.08 -3.42
N LEU A 104 2.77 8.45 -2.28
CA LEU A 104 1.78 7.86 -1.39
C LEU A 104 1.45 8.85 -0.28
N LYS A 105 0.19 9.21 -0.11
CA LYS A 105 -0.30 10.06 0.99
C LYS A 105 -0.83 9.16 2.10
N LYS A 106 -0.23 9.26 3.30
CA LYS A 106 -0.69 8.53 4.48
C LYS A 106 -1.88 9.23 5.15
N LEU A 107 -2.58 8.51 6.02
CA LEU A 107 -3.71 9.05 6.80
C LEU A 107 -3.29 10.17 7.77
N ASP A 108 -2.04 10.19 8.22
CA ASP A 108 -1.46 11.26 9.04
C ASP A 108 -1.10 12.53 8.26
N GLY A 109 -1.35 12.53 6.93
CA GLY A 109 -1.03 13.62 6.02
C GLY A 109 0.40 13.62 5.49
N THR A 110 1.27 12.72 5.95
CA THR A 110 2.63 12.60 5.42
C THR A 110 2.63 12.03 4.00
N GLN A 111 3.60 12.44 3.19
CA GLN A 111 3.79 11.92 1.84
C GLN A 111 5.06 11.10 1.75
N VAL A 112 4.98 9.93 1.14
CA VAL A 112 6.11 9.03 0.91
C VAL A 112 6.32 8.89 -0.59
N ALA A 113 7.51 9.22 -1.08
CA ALA A 113 7.89 9.00 -2.47
C ALA A 113 8.51 7.60 -2.62
N ILE A 114 7.84 6.73 -3.35
CA ILE A 114 8.26 5.33 -3.55
C ILE A 114 8.76 5.16 -5.00
N PRO A 115 10.03 4.79 -5.21
CA PRO A 115 10.56 4.53 -6.54
C PRO A 115 9.81 3.42 -7.27
N HIS A 116 9.59 3.55 -8.57
CA HIS A 116 8.89 2.53 -9.36
C HIS A 116 9.59 1.17 -9.36
N GLU A 117 10.92 1.16 -9.27
CA GLU A 117 11.70 -0.06 -9.12
C GLU A 117 11.27 -0.87 -7.89
N THR A 118 11.01 -0.20 -6.75
CA THR A 118 10.50 -0.85 -5.53
C THR A 118 9.12 -1.47 -5.74
N ILE A 119 8.26 -0.81 -6.52
CA ILE A 119 6.91 -1.30 -6.82
C ILE A 119 6.95 -2.56 -7.68
N ILE A 120 7.79 -2.57 -8.73
CA ILE A 120 7.88 -3.72 -9.66
C ILE A 120 8.64 -4.90 -9.04
N SER A 121 9.67 -4.64 -8.23
CA SER A 121 10.48 -5.70 -7.62
C SER A 121 9.91 -6.23 -6.31
N GLY A 122 9.01 -5.46 -5.66
CA GLY A 122 8.42 -5.78 -4.37
C GLY A 122 6.99 -6.31 -4.45
N THR A 123 6.42 -6.58 -3.27
CA THR A 123 5.01 -6.92 -3.16
C THR A 123 4.19 -5.65 -2.96
N VAL A 124 3.20 -5.46 -3.82
CA VAL A 124 2.20 -4.40 -3.68
C VAL A 124 0.88 -5.04 -3.29
N ILE A 125 0.32 -4.59 -2.16
CA ILE A 125 -1.03 -4.98 -1.75
C ILE A 125 -1.95 -3.81 -2.11
N ASN A 126 -2.84 -4.01 -3.08
CA ASN A 126 -3.88 -3.04 -3.42
C ASN A 126 -5.14 -3.37 -2.60
N HIS A 127 -5.54 -2.43 -1.75
CA HIS A 127 -6.74 -2.51 -0.90
C HIS A 127 -7.98 -1.94 -1.58
N SER A 128 -7.80 -1.18 -2.66
CA SER A 128 -8.88 -0.69 -3.51
C SER A 128 -9.14 -1.73 -4.57
N HIS A 129 -10.19 -2.51 -4.42
CA HIS A 129 -10.61 -3.38 -5.50
C HIS A 129 -10.97 -2.52 -6.72
N ALA A 130 -10.94 -3.07 -7.94
CA ALA A 130 -11.11 -2.39 -9.24
C ALA A 130 -12.30 -1.39 -9.36
N HIS A 131 -13.04 -1.14 -8.28
CA HIS A 131 -14.20 -0.25 -8.20
C HIS A 131 -14.23 0.61 -6.93
N GLY A 132 -13.09 0.84 -6.27
CA GLY A 132 -13.04 1.69 -5.05
C GLY A 132 -13.78 1.11 -3.84
N LYS A 133 -13.96 -0.22 -3.77
CA LYS A 133 -14.64 -0.89 -2.65
C LYS A 133 -13.62 -1.59 -1.76
N SER A 134 -13.68 -1.41 -0.45
CA SER A 134 -12.81 -2.08 0.50
C SER A 134 -13.60 -2.93 1.48
N ARG A 135 -13.11 -4.14 1.74
CA ARG A 135 -13.68 -5.05 2.73
C ARG A 135 -13.15 -4.73 4.12
N VAL A 136 -14.05 -4.52 5.05
CA VAL A 136 -13.75 -4.29 6.47
C VAL A 136 -14.11 -5.52 7.27
N LEU A 137 -13.25 -5.90 8.22
CA LEU A 137 -13.45 -6.98 9.17
C LEU A 137 -13.32 -6.43 10.59
N LEU A 138 -14.38 -6.57 11.39
CA LEU A 138 -14.40 -6.17 12.79
C LEU A 138 -14.46 -7.41 13.69
N PRO A 139 -13.44 -7.66 14.51
CA PRO A 139 -13.47 -8.70 15.52
C PRO A 139 -14.36 -8.28 16.71
N ILE A 140 -15.25 -9.16 17.13
CA ILE A 140 -16.15 -8.97 18.27
C ILE A 140 -16.09 -10.20 19.15
N GLN A 141 -16.18 -10.03 20.47
CA GLN A 141 -16.28 -11.12 21.41
C GLN A 141 -17.48 -10.92 22.35
N VAL A 142 -18.24 -11.98 22.57
CA VAL A 142 -19.40 -11.98 23.48
C VAL A 142 -19.31 -13.11 24.50
N SER A 143 -20.03 -13.01 25.60
CA SER A 143 -20.09 -14.04 26.64
C SER A 143 -20.59 -15.37 26.07
N TYR A 144 -20.16 -16.50 26.68
CA TYR A 144 -20.65 -17.84 26.34
C TYR A 144 -22.16 -18.01 26.58
N ASP A 145 -22.75 -17.17 27.44
CA ASP A 145 -24.18 -17.19 27.77
C ASP A 145 -25.05 -16.42 26.76
N SER A 146 -24.43 -15.78 25.75
CA SER A 146 -25.14 -14.99 24.75
C SER A 146 -25.83 -15.86 23.70
N ASP A 147 -27.02 -15.43 23.23
CA ASP A 147 -27.66 -16.02 22.04
C ASP A 147 -26.90 -15.56 20.77
N ILE A 148 -26.09 -16.45 20.22
CA ILE A 148 -25.21 -16.15 19.08
C ILE A 148 -25.99 -15.75 17.83
N LYS A 149 -27.19 -16.35 17.60
CA LYS A 149 -28.01 -15.98 16.45
C LYS A 149 -28.54 -14.55 16.55
N GLN A 150 -28.97 -14.17 17.76
CA GLN A 150 -29.39 -12.80 18.04
C GLN A 150 -28.21 -11.83 17.89
N VAL A 151 -27.03 -12.17 18.44
CA VAL A 151 -25.82 -11.36 18.31
C VAL A 151 -25.46 -11.12 16.86
N MET A 152 -25.39 -12.18 16.02
CA MET A 152 -25.05 -12.06 14.61
C MET A 152 -26.00 -11.13 13.87
N HIS A 153 -27.31 -11.24 14.13
CA HIS A 153 -28.31 -10.37 13.51
C HIS A 153 -28.12 -8.90 13.93
N VAL A 154 -27.87 -8.65 15.20
CA VAL A 154 -27.61 -7.30 15.73
C VAL A 154 -26.36 -6.68 15.09
N LEU A 155 -25.29 -7.47 14.94
CA LEU A 155 -24.06 -7.01 14.30
C LEU A 155 -24.29 -6.59 12.85
N GLU A 156 -25.01 -7.40 12.07
CA GLU A 156 -25.35 -7.07 10.69
C GLU A 156 -26.21 -5.82 10.59
N ASP A 157 -27.20 -5.68 11.45
CA ASP A 157 -28.09 -4.50 11.47
C ASP A 157 -27.33 -3.22 11.83
N CYS A 158 -26.38 -3.27 12.77
CA CYS A 158 -25.54 -2.13 13.11
C CYS A 158 -24.69 -1.68 11.92
N ALA A 159 -24.13 -2.62 11.16
CA ALA A 159 -23.39 -2.28 9.94
C ALA A 159 -24.31 -1.67 8.86
N ARG A 160 -25.51 -2.22 8.65
CA ARG A 160 -26.46 -1.72 7.66
C ARG A 160 -26.94 -0.28 7.92
N ARG A 161 -26.93 0.16 9.16
CA ARG A 161 -27.34 1.55 9.53
C ARG A 161 -26.32 2.60 9.08
N GLN A 162 -25.08 2.21 8.83
CA GLN A 162 -24.01 3.15 8.47
C GLN A 162 -24.10 3.55 7.00
N SER A 163 -24.10 4.85 6.72
CA SER A 163 -24.27 5.41 5.37
C SER A 163 -23.13 5.05 4.40
N ARG A 164 -21.90 4.84 4.92
CA ARG A 164 -20.73 4.45 4.12
C ARG A 164 -20.64 2.95 3.85
N VAL A 165 -21.50 2.14 4.49
CA VAL A 165 -21.55 0.69 4.27
C VAL A 165 -22.38 0.38 3.04
N LEU A 166 -21.80 -0.38 2.12
CA LEU A 166 -22.44 -0.81 0.88
C LEU A 166 -23.54 -1.82 1.16
N GLN A 167 -24.78 -1.47 0.76
CA GLN A 167 -25.94 -2.33 0.94
C GLN A 167 -26.07 -3.40 -0.16
N ASP A 168 -25.43 -3.19 -1.31
CA ASP A 168 -25.38 -4.11 -2.45
C ASP A 168 -24.33 -5.22 -2.31
N MET A 169 -23.49 -5.14 -1.27
CA MET A 169 -22.46 -6.13 -0.97
C MET A 169 -22.84 -6.95 0.27
N PRO A 170 -22.31 -8.18 0.41
CA PRO A 170 -22.56 -9.01 1.58
C PRO A 170 -22.17 -8.33 2.88
N ILE A 171 -23.10 -8.29 3.84
CA ILE A 171 -22.87 -7.90 5.23
C ILE A 171 -23.11 -9.15 6.05
N GLU A 172 -22.06 -9.69 6.67
CA GLU A 172 -22.10 -11.01 7.30
C GLU A 172 -21.43 -10.99 8.66
N ALA A 173 -22.10 -11.55 9.66
CA ALA A 173 -21.49 -11.89 10.92
C ALA A 173 -21.10 -13.39 10.92
N LEU A 174 -19.85 -13.69 11.20
CA LEU A 174 -19.32 -15.05 11.22
C LEU A 174 -18.85 -15.44 12.60
N LEU A 175 -19.15 -16.68 13.01
CA LEU A 175 -18.58 -17.31 14.19
C LEU A 175 -17.17 -17.79 13.86
N ASN A 176 -16.15 -17.23 14.51
CA ASN A 176 -14.75 -17.64 14.29
C ASN A 176 -14.33 -18.81 15.16
N GLY A 177 -14.90 -18.91 16.37
CA GLY A 177 -14.54 -19.97 17.32
C GLY A 177 -14.79 -19.58 18.78
N PHE A 178 -14.28 -20.42 19.66
CA PHE A 178 -14.38 -20.28 21.10
C PHE A 178 -13.03 -19.82 21.64
N ALA A 179 -13.02 -18.67 22.33
CA ALA A 179 -11.82 -18.06 22.88
C ALA A 179 -11.82 -18.18 24.42
N ASP A 180 -10.70 -17.83 25.06
CA ASP A 180 -10.51 -18.01 26.51
C ASP A 180 -11.59 -17.38 27.39
N ASN A 181 -12.18 -16.26 26.96
CA ASN A 181 -13.13 -15.51 27.76
C ASN A 181 -14.55 -15.46 27.17
N GLY A 182 -14.77 -15.99 25.96
CA GLY A 182 -16.07 -15.94 25.29
C GLY A 182 -16.03 -16.41 23.86
N ILE A 183 -17.12 -16.17 23.13
CA ILE A 183 -17.31 -16.57 21.74
C ILE A 183 -16.81 -15.45 20.85
N SER A 184 -15.91 -15.81 19.91
CA SER A 184 -15.29 -14.89 18.96
C SER A 184 -16.07 -14.87 17.65
N LEU A 185 -16.46 -13.67 17.22
CA LEU A 185 -17.15 -13.42 15.95
C LEU A 185 -16.38 -12.40 15.11
N SER A 186 -16.66 -12.34 13.82
CA SER A 186 -16.23 -11.28 12.92
C SER A 186 -17.43 -10.72 12.17
N LEU A 187 -17.57 -9.41 12.18
CA LEU A 187 -18.51 -8.71 11.31
C LEU A 187 -17.77 -8.24 10.07
N ILE A 188 -18.28 -8.60 8.89
CA ILE A 188 -17.70 -8.27 7.59
C ILE A 188 -18.67 -7.39 6.84
N PHE A 189 -18.16 -6.28 6.29
CA PHE A 189 -18.91 -5.40 5.42
C PHE A 189 -17.98 -4.67 4.45
N TRP A 190 -18.55 -3.95 3.49
CA TRP A 190 -17.81 -3.24 2.45
C TRP A 190 -18.09 -1.74 2.51
N VAL A 191 -17.08 -0.93 2.19
CA VAL A 191 -17.16 0.53 2.12
C VAL A 191 -16.77 1.03 0.73
N THR A 192 -17.33 2.19 0.30
CA THR A 192 -17.15 2.76 -1.04
C THR A 192 -15.93 3.66 -1.18
N ASP A 193 -15.40 4.16 -0.09
CA ASP A 193 -14.45 5.28 -0.03
C ASP A 193 -13.27 4.95 0.92
N PRO A 194 -12.47 3.91 0.59
CA PRO A 194 -11.35 3.51 1.42
C PRO A 194 -10.28 4.59 1.59
N GLU A 195 -10.20 5.55 0.66
CA GLU A 195 -9.32 6.72 0.69
C GLU A 195 -9.60 7.65 1.87
N ASP A 196 -10.86 7.76 2.31
CA ASP A 196 -11.25 8.52 3.51
C ASP A 196 -10.98 7.76 4.82
N GLY A 197 -10.35 6.60 4.71
CA GLY A 197 -10.04 5.71 5.81
C GLY A 197 -11.25 4.92 6.32
N THR A 198 -10.98 3.71 6.76
CA THR A 198 -12.03 2.81 7.29
C THR A 198 -12.25 2.96 8.80
N MET A 199 -11.31 3.59 9.53
CA MET A 199 -11.35 3.67 10.98
C MET A 199 -12.57 4.44 11.52
N SER A 200 -13.01 5.49 10.84
CA SER A 200 -14.19 6.28 11.22
C SER A 200 -15.46 5.44 11.15
N VAL A 201 -15.63 4.67 10.08
CA VAL A 201 -16.78 3.75 9.92
C VAL A 201 -16.72 2.62 10.94
N GLN A 202 -15.54 2.02 11.14
CA GLN A 202 -15.35 0.99 12.16
C GLN A 202 -15.75 1.49 13.54
N SER A 203 -15.30 2.70 13.90
CA SER A 203 -15.64 3.33 15.18
C SER A 203 -17.14 3.57 15.32
N ALA A 204 -17.82 4.04 14.27
CA ALA A 204 -19.26 4.26 14.27
C ALA A 204 -20.02 2.93 14.44
N VAL A 205 -19.63 1.88 13.72
CA VAL A 205 -20.22 0.54 13.85
C VAL A 205 -20.00 0.00 15.28
N TYR A 206 -18.80 0.12 15.85
CA TYR A 206 -18.53 -0.33 17.22
C TYR A 206 -19.39 0.42 18.25
N LEU A 207 -19.61 1.73 18.07
CA LEU A 207 -20.48 2.50 18.95
C LEU A 207 -21.94 2.03 18.89
N ASP A 208 -22.46 1.77 17.69
CA ASP A 208 -23.79 1.22 17.51
C ASP A 208 -23.91 -0.17 18.13
N ILE A 209 -22.93 -1.04 17.93
CA ILE A 209 -22.88 -2.37 18.54
C ILE A 209 -22.89 -2.23 20.07
N TRP A 210 -22.08 -1.34 20.64
CA TRP A 210 -22.01 -1.13 22.07
C TRP A 210 -23.35 -0.66 22.65
N HIS A 211 -24.06 0.25 21.96
CA HIS A 211 -25.39 0.71 22.38
C HIS A 211 -26.43 -0.42 22.32
N GLU A 212 -26.44 -1.18 21.22
CA GLU A 212 -27.38 -2.30 21.07
C GLU A 212 -27.10 -3.44 22.05
N PHE A 213 -25.84 -3.75 22.32
CA PHE A 213 -25.48 -4.76 23.32
C PHE A 213 -25.97 -4.37 24.70
N LYS A 214 -25.81 -3.09 25.09
CA LYS A 214 -26.37 -2.60 26.35
C LYS A 214 -27.90 -2.64 26.39
N ARG A 215 -28.56 -2.32 25.27
CA ARG A 215 -30.03 -2.33 25.18
C ARG A 215 -30.60 -3.75 25.28
N LEU A 216 -29.88 -4.74 24.75
CA LEU A 216 -30.34 -6.13 24.67
C LEU A 216 -29.72 -7.03 25.79
N ASP A 217 -29.00 -6.43 26.72
CA ASP A 217 -28.30 -7.14 27.81
C ASP A 217 -27.30 -8.21 27.30
N ILE A 218 -26.66 -7.94 26.15
CA ILE A 218 -25.60 -8.80 25.60
C ILE A 218 -24.29 -8.45 26.32
N GLU A 219 -23.72 -9.42 27.02
CA GLU A 219 -22.52 -9.22 27.82
C GLU A 219 -21.25 -9.27 26.96
N ILE A 220 -20.41 -8.21 27.06
CA ILE A 220 -19.03 -8.21 26.57
C ILE A 220 -18.17 -8.87 27.67
N PRO A 221 -17.51 -10.00 27.39
CA PRO A 221 -16.90 -10.81 28.43
C PRO A 221 -15.68 -10.13 29.08
N TYR A 222 -15.62 -10.18 30.39
CA TYR A 222 -14.42 -9.90 31.15
C TYR A 222 -13.54 -11.15 31.27
N PRO A 223 -12.22 -11.02 31.44
CA PRO A 223 -11.37 -12.16 31.77
C PRO A 223 -11.86 -12.86 33.04
N ARG A 224 -12.28 -14.12 32.91
CA ARG A 224 -12.69 -14.96 34.03
C ARG A 224 -11.55 -15.91 34.40
N ARG A 225 -11.33 -16.14 35.70
CA ARG A 225 -10.37 -17.10 36.22
C ARG A 225 -10.99 -17.90 37.32
N ASP A 226 -10.92 -19.22 37.21
CA ASP A 226 -11.25 -20.12 38.29
C ASP A 226 -10.08 -20.21 39.26
N VAL A 227 -10.27 -19.79 40.50
CA VAL A 227 -9.22 -19.79 41.51
C VAL A 227 -9.54 -20.89 42.56
N HIS A 228 -8.75 -21.95 42.57
CA HIS A 228 -8.81 -22.96 43.60
C HIS A 228 -7.92 -22.55 44.79
N VAL A 229 -8.56 -22.19 45.91
CA VAL A 229 -7.83 -21.84 47.13
C VAL A 229 -7.72 -23.11 48.02
N THR A 230 -6.50 -23.66 48.10
CA THR A 230 -6.18 -24.73 49.06
C THR A 230 -5.68 -24.13 50.39
N GLN A 231 -6.40 -24.31 51.49
CA GLN A 231 -5.90 -23.97 52.79
C GLN A 231 -4.86 -25.03 53.24
N ALA A 232 -3.63 -24.59 53.46
CA ALA A 232 -2.64 -25.44 54.10
C ALA A 232 -3.00 -25.61 55.58
N THR A 233 -3.44 -26.80 55.95
CA THR A 233 -3.66 -27.13 57.38
C THR A 233 -2.28 -27.26 58.04
N THR A 234 -1.85 -26.25 58.78
CA THR A 234 -0.66 -26.32 59.64
C THR A 234 -1.01 -27.28 60.77
N LYS A 235 -0.48 -28.54 60.72
CA LYS A 235 -0.46 -29.42 61.90
C LYS A 235 0.45 -28.78 62.93
N ALA A 236 -0.16 -28.26 64.02
CA ALA A 236 0.58 -27.91 65.22
C ALA A 236 1.12 -29.21 65.83
N SER A 237 2.44 -29.30 65.99
CA SER A 237 3.14 -30.38 66.75
C SER A 237 3.08 -30.07 68.21
#